data_dccd82fcb061d8b0955e6fe42574ceb7
#
_entry.id   dccd82fcb061d8b0955e6fe42574ceb7
#
_cell.length_a   1.000
_cell.length_b   1.000
_cell.length_c   1.000
_cell.angle_alpha   90.00
_cell.angle_beta   90.00
_cell.angle_gamma   90.00
#
_symmetry.space_group_name_H-M   'P 1'
#
loop_
_entity.id
_entity.type
_entity.pdbx_description
1 polymer ?
#
loop_
_entity_poly.entity_id
_entity_poly.type
_entity_poly.pdbx_seq_one_letter_code
_entity_poly.pdbx_strand_id
1 'polypeptide(L)'
;MKIVDRKTFMRMPKGTVFCKFPRLNEATRSYGDYLFGISEPYVKMDDTDEDDVDFCAMGIGSDLRPAESTGSSDYDDILTDMERNPGKEVAFEYSYGRDGMYEGDEMGFAIFSRDEVMLMIRTLQESLATAYKLPAIGSADIKQKEKDV
;
A
#
# COMPACT_ATOMS: atom_id res chain seq x y z
N MET A 1 5.23 12.37 -9.87
CA MET A 1 4.52 12.45 -8.55
C MET A 1 4.04 13.87 -8.29
N LYS A 2 2.88 14.05 -7.68
CA LYS A 2 2.36 15.36 -7.24
C LYS A 2 1.76 15.24 -5.83
N ILE A 3 1.87 16.31 -5.05
CA ILE A 3 1.26 16.37 -3.72
C ILE A 3 -0.08 17.10 -3.83
N VAL A 4 -1.11 16.53 -3.25
CA VAL A 4 -2.46 17.08 -3.20
C VAL A 4 -2.95 17.16 -1.75
N ASP A 5 -3.94 18.00 -1.50
CA ASP A 5 -4.65 18.04 -0.23
C ASP A 5 -5.68 16.90 -0.12
N ARG A 6 -6.25 16.73 1.08
CA ARG A 6 -7.22 15.70 1.37
C ARG A 6 -8.46 15.78 0.46
N LYS A 7 -9.04 16.95 0.28
CA LYS A 7 -10.24 17.13 -0.55
C LYS A 7 -10.01 16.73 -2.00
N THR A 8 -8.87 17.10 -2.54
CA THR A 8 -8.46 16.71 -3.91
C THR A 8 -8.25 15.20 -3.99
N PHE A 9 -7.60 14.60 -2.99
CA PHE A 9 -7.38 13.16 -2.92
C PHE A 9 -8.70 12.37 -2.84
N MET A 10 -9.64 12.81 -2.00
CA MET A 10 -10.93 12.13 -1.83
C MET A 10 -11.69 11.99 -3.15
N ARG A 11 -11.64 12.99 -4.02
CA ARG A 11 -12.25 12.97 -5.36
C ARG A 11 -11.50 12.13 -6.39
N MET A 12 -10.31 11.62 -6.06
CA MET A 12 -9.57 10.76 -6.98
C MET A 12 -10.21 9.37 -7.05
N PRO A 13 -10.17 8.72 -8.23
CA PRO A 13 -10.84 7.43 -8.41
C PRO A 13 -10.15 6.32 -7.60
N LYS A 14 -10.92 5.27 -7.35
CA LYS A 14 -10.40 3.95 -6.97
C LYS A 14 -9.23 3.55 -7.89
N GLY A 15 -8.23 2.90 -7.33
CA GLY A 15 -7.01 2.53 -8.05
C GLY A 15 -5.91 3.60 -8.06
N THR A 16 -6.16 4.78 -7.49
CA THR A 16 -5.12 5.81 -7.32
C THR A 16 -4.01 5.26 -6.41
N VAL A 17 -2.78 5.28 -6.91
CA VAL A 17 -1.60 4.89 -6.13
C VAL A 17 -1.02 6.14 -5.48
N PHE A 18 -0.83 6.08 -4.18
CA PHE A 18 -0.42 7.22 -3.37
C PHE A 18 0.46 6.80 -2.19
N CYS A 19 1.10 7.77 -1.56
CA CYS A 19 1.60 7.63 -0.19
C CYS A 19 1.14 8.81 0.66
N LYS A 20 1.04 8.59 1.95
CA LYS A 20 0.73 9.64 2.92
C LYS A 20 1.92 10.58 3.01
N PHE A 21 1.64 11.86 2.92
CA PHE A 21 2.64 12.88 2.98
C PHE A 21 2.27 13.88 4.08
N PRO A 22 2.93 13.85 5.23
CA PRO A 22 2.66 14.79 6.30
C PRO A 22 2.90 16.20 5.78
N ARG A 23 1.89 17.07 5.85
CA ARG A 23 2.11 18.50 5.63
C ARG A 23 3.07 18.99 6.69
N LEU A 24 4.11 19.61 6.21
CA LEU A 24 5.13 20.19 7.07
C LEU A 24 4.59 21.47 7.73
N ASN A 25 3.85 21.30 8.80
CA ASN A 25 3.68 22.39 9.76
C ASN A 25 5.00 22.52 10.53
N GLU A 26 5.66 23.68 10.45
CA GLU A 26 6.95 23.90 11.11
C GLU A 26 6.90 23.64 12.63
N ALA A 27 5.74 23.82 13.25
CA ALA A 27 5.54 23.60 14.69
C ALA A 27 5.42 22.12 15.09
N THR A 28 5.09 21.22 14.15
CA THR A 28 4.87 19.79 14.41
C THR A 28 5.92 18.89 13.77
N ARG A 29 6.96 19.48 13.19
CA ARG A 29 8.07 18.75 12.59
C ARG A 29 8.75 17.83 13.59
N SER A 30 8.48 16.55 13.53
CA SER A 30 9.32 15.55 14.16
C SER A 30 10.50 15.20 13.23
N TYR A 31 11.68 15.10 13.79
CA TYR A 31 12.89 14.75 13.02
C TYR A 31 12.78 13.39 12.33
N GLY A 32 11.94 12.50 12.87
CA GLY A 32 11.65 11.18 12.29
C GLY A 32 10.87 11.24 10.97
N ASP A 33 10.03 12.26 10.77
CA ASP A 33 9.16 12.37 9.58
C ASP A 33 9.95 12.66 8.29
N TYR A 34 11.21 13.07 8.40
CA TYR A 34 12.09 13.37 7.26
C TYR A 34 13.11 12.30 6.91
N LEU A 35 13.41 11.41 7.86
CA LEU A 35 14.50 10.45 7.68
C LEU A 35 14.17 9.36 6.65
N PHE A 36 12.91 9.12 6.39
CA PHE A 36 12.47 8.01 5.55
C PHE A 36 11.80 8.43 4.23
N GLY A 37 11.70 9.71 3.97
CA GLY A 37 11.17 10.24 2.71
C GLY A 37 9.71 9.85 2.48
N ILE A 38 9.42 9.38 1.30
CA ILE A 38 8.09 8.93 0.87
C ILE A 38 7.77 7.61 1.57
N SER A 39 6.60 7.57 2.23
CA SER A 39 6.11 6.36 2.89
C SER A 39 5.80 5.24 1.87
N GLU A 40 5.45 4.07 2.39
CA GLU A 40 4.98 2.95 1.61
C GLU A 40 3.87 3.35 0.61
N PRO A 41 3.88 2.80 -0.62
CA PRO A 41 2.79 2.99 -1.56
C PRO A 41 1.50 2.31 -1.09
N TYR A 42 0.40 3.02 -1.19
CA TYR A 42 -0.97 2.55 -0.97
C TYR A 42 -1.76 2.60 -2.27
N VAL A 43 -2.78 1.77 -2.35
CA VAL A 43 -3.80 1.83 -3.41
C VAL A 43 -5.13 2.23 -2.79
N LYS A 44 -5.77 3.26 -3.32
CA LYS A 44 -7.14 3.63 -2.95
C LYS A 44 -8.10 2.56 -3.45
N MET A 45 -8.92 2.00 -2.57
CA MET A 45 -9.72 0.81 -2.85
C MET A 45 -11.21 1.10 -3.09
N ASP A 46 -11.64 2.34 -2.88
CA ASP A 46 -13.02 2.80 -3.11
C ASP A 46 -13.08 4.17 -3.79
N ASP A 47 -14.22 4.48 -4.35
CA ASP A 47 -14.55 5.83 -4.80
C ASP A 47 -15.20 6.60 -3.65
N THR A 48 -14.76 7.82 -3.44
CA THR A 48 -15.22 8.69 -2.36
C THR A 48 -15.46 10.11 -2.86
N ASP A 49 -16.24 10.87 -2.11
CA ASP A 49 -16.48 12.29 -2.32
C ASP A 49 -15.66 13.14 -1.35
N GLU A 50 -15.53 14.43 -1.61
CA GLU A 50 -14.73 15.34 -0.79
C GLU A 50 -15.23 15.50 0.65
N ASP A 51 -16.50 15.18 0.90
CA ASP A 51 -17.14 15.27 2.23
C ASP A 51 -17.09 13.95 3.00
N ASP A 52 -16.59 12.86 2.39
CA ASP A 52 -16.43 11.59 3.08
C ASP A 52 -15.40 11.68 4.21
N VAL A 53 -15.69 11.00 5.31
CA VAL A 53 -14.86 11.02 6.53
C VAL A 53 -13.62 10.16 6.39
N ASP A 54 -13.75 9.05 5.65
CA ASP A 54 -12.70 8.05 5.48
C ASP A 54 -12.70 7.47 4.05
N PHE A 55 -11.73 6.66 3.77
CA PHE A 55 -11.59 5.92 2.51
C PHE A 55 -11.01 4.52 2.79
N CYS A 56 -11.17 3.59 1.85
CA CYS A 56 -10.49 2.31 1.90
C CYS A 56 -9.13 2.40 1.19
N ALA A 57 -8.09 1.92 1.84
CA ALA A 57 -6.75 1.85 1.27
C ALA A 57 -6.09 0.50 1.55
N MET A 58 -5.21 0.10 0.66
CA MET A 58 -4.39 -1.10 0.78
C MET A 58 -2.91 -0.71 0.64
N GLY A 59 -2.13 -0.92 1.69
CA GLY A 59 -0.68 -0.79 1.66
C GLY A 59 -0.04 -1.97 0.94
N ILE A 60 0.86 -1.68 0.00
CA ILE A 60 1.47 -2.73 -0.86
C ILE A 60 2.28 -3.74 -0.05
N GLY A 61 2.91 -3.32 1.05
CA GLY A 61 3.67 -4.18 1.95
C GLY A 61 2.98 -4.39 3.29
N SER A 62 2.49 -3.32 3.92
CA SER A 62 1.94 -3.35 5.28
C SER A 62 0.62 -4.11 5.42
N ASP A 63 -0.15 -4.25 4.35
CA ASP A 63 -1.41 -4.99 4.35
C ASP A 63 -1.29 -6.42 3.84
N LEU A 64 -0.06 -6.88 3.58
CA LEU A 64 0.23 -8.31 3.46
C LEU A 64 0.23 -8.94 4.86
N ARG A 65 -0.72 -9.84 5.10
CA ARG A 65 -0.91 -10.51 6.40
C ARG A 65 -0.94 -12.01 6.23
N PRO A 66 -0.56 -12.79 7.26
CA PRO A 66 -0.75 -14.24 7.23
C PRO A 66 -2.21 -14.57 6.92
N ALA A 67 -2.43 -15.45 5.95
CA ALA A 67 -3.77 -15.84 5.49
C ALA A 67 -4.64 -16.47 6.59
N GLU A 68 -3.99 -17.09 7.59
CA GLU A 68 -4.67 -17.71 8.74
C GLU A 68 -5.00 -16.73 9.86
N SER A 69 -4.54 -15.47 9.76
CA SER A 69 -4.77 -14.47 10.81
C SER A 69 -6.22 -13.99 10.81
N THR A 70 -6.90 -14.15 11.94
CA THR A 70 -8.27 -13.66 12.15
C THR A 70 -8.35 -12.34 12.92
N GLY A 71 -7.21 -11.86 13.43
CA GLY A 71 -7.10 -10.63 14.19
C GLY A 71 -5.66 -10.27 14.52
N SER A 72 -5.46 -9.10 15.16
CA SER A 72 -4.13 -8.61 15.49
C SER A 72 -3.35 -9.50 16.45
N SER A 73 -4.04 -10.17 17.37
CA SER A 73 -3.40 -11.12 18.31
C SER A 73 -2.80 -12.31 17.56
N ASP A 74 -3.57 -12.90 16.66
CA ASP A 74 -3.10 -14.05 15.87
C ASP A 74 -1.94 -13.66 14.94
N TYR A 75 -1.98 -12.43 14.42
CA TYR A 75 -0.91 -11.89 13.59
C TYR A 75 0.42 -11.84 14.34
N ASP A 76 0.43 -11.30 15.55
CA ASP A 76 1.63 -11.21 16.39
C ASP A 76 2.14 -12.60 16.81
N ASP A 77 1.25 -13.52 17.10
CA ASP A 77 1.61 -14.91 17.45
C ASP A 77 2.25 -15.64 16.27
N ILE A 78 1.71 -15.49 15.07
CA ILE A 78 2.26 -16.08 13.84
C ILE A 78 3.64 -15.50 13.54
N LEU A 79 3.83 -14.18 13.62
CA LEU A 79 5.14 -13.57 13.40
C LEU A 79 6.17 -14.00 14.45
N THR A 80 5.76 -14.09 15.71
CA THR A 80 6.61 -14.57 16.79
C THR A 80 7.05 -16.03 16.57
N ASP A 81 6.12 -16.85 16.06
CA ASP A 81 6.46 -18.26 15.75
C ASP A 81 7.40 -18.34 14.54
N MET A 82 7.24 -17.52 13.51
CA MET A 82 8.16 -17.44 12.38
C MET A 82 9.57 -17.00 12.82
N GLU A 83 9.66 -16.04 13.74
CA GLU A 83 10.93 -15.58 14.31
C GLU A 83 11.66 -16.71 15.07
N ARG A 84 10.91 -17.50 15.83
CA ARG A 84 11.45 -18.64 16.60
C ARG A 84 11.82 -19.84 15.71
N ASN A 85 11.21 -19.94 14.55
CA ASN A 85 11.40 -21.05 13.61
C ASN A 85 11.83 -20.52 12.23
N PRO A 86 13.09 -20.05 12.08
CA PRO A 86 13.59 -19.54 10.81
C PRO A 86 13.45 -20.58 9.69
N GLY A 87 12.87 -20.16 8.55
CA GLY A 87 12.59 -21.05 7.42
C GLY A 87 11.16 -21.62 7.41
N LYS A 88 10.34 -21.35 8.44
CA LYS A 88 8.92 -21.67 8.39
C LYS A 88 8.24 -20.84 7.29
N GLU A 89 7.54 -21.52 6.40
CA GLU A 89 6.73 -20.89 5.37
C GLU A 89 5.31 -20.65 5.87
N VAL A 90 4.81 -19.43 5.65
CA VAL A 90 3.44 -19.02 5.96
C VAL A 90 2.87 -18.34 4.72
N ALA A 91 1.66 -18.69 4.32
CA ALA A 91 0.96 -18.00 3.24
C ALA A 91 0.53 -16.60 3.69
N PHE A 92 0.71 -15.62 2.81
CA PHE A 92 0.29 -14.23 3.03
C PHE A 92 -0.73 -13.83 1.96
N GLU A 93 -1.68 -13.01 2.36
CA GLU A 93 -2.68 -12.40 1.47
C GLU A 93 -2.89 -10.93 1.83
N TYR A 94 -3.51 -10.17 0.93
CA TYR A 94 -3.88 -8.79 1.21
C TYR A 94 -5.14 -8.71 2.07
N SER A 95 -5.03 -7.92 3.15
CA SER A 95 -6.15 -7.55 3.99
C SER A 95 -6.12 -6.04 4.19
N TYR A 96 -7.14 -5.34 3.75
CA TYR A 96 -7.22 -3.88 3.85
C TYR A 96 -8.56 -3.44 4.46
N GLY A 97 -8.58 -2.23 4.94
CA GLY A 97 -9.74 -1.65 5.60
C GLY A 97 -9.89 -0.16 5.34
N ARG A 98 -10.75 0.47 6.13
CA ARG A 98 -10.93 1.91 6.09
C ARG A 98 -9.76 2.65 6.74
N ASP A 99 -9.36 3.73 6.12
CA ASP A 99 -8.27 4.59 6.54
C ASP A 99 -8.67 6.06 6.39
N GLY A 100 -7.84 6.97 6.88
CA GLY A 100 -8.06 8.41 6.74
C GLY A 100 -8.92 9.07 7.81
N MET A 101 -9.52 8.30 8.73
CA MET A 101 -10.33 8.83 9.81
C MET A 101 -9.52 9.69 10.80
N TYR A 102 -8.23 9.42 10.92
CA TYR A 102 -7.30 10.12 11.82
C TYR A 102 -6.42 11.14 11.10
N GLU A 103 -6.59 11.28 9.81
CA GLU A 103 -5.81 12.18 8.99
C GLU A 103 -6.54 13.52 8.93
N GLY A 104 -6.07 14.48 9.72
CA GLY A 104 -6.59 15.83 9.69
C GLY A 104 -6.45 16.49 8.30
N ASP A 105 -7.14 17.60 8.10
CA ASP A 105 -7.09 18.39 6.86
C ASP A 105 -5.68 18.86 6.48
N GLU A 106 -4.74 18.77 7.41
CA GLU A 106 -3.34 19.15 7.22
C GLU A 106 -2.49 18.07 6.51
N MET A 107 -3.00 16.83 6.43
CA MET A 107 -2.29 15.76 5.73
C MET A 107 -2.33 15.97 4.22
N GLY A 108 -1.18 15.78 3.60
CA GLY A 108 -1.04 15.72 2.15
C GLY A 108 -1.01 14.27 1.65
N PHE A 109 -1.24 14.12 0.36
CA PHE A 109 -1.13 12.86 -0.34
C PHE A 109 -0.22 13.03 -1.54
N ALA A 110 0.84 12.24 -1.61
CA ALA A 110 1.71 12.22 -2.77
C ALA A 110 1.19 11.16 -3.75
N ILE A 111 0.73 11.63 -4.91
CA ILE A 111 0.12 10.79 -5.94
C ILE A 111 1.19 10.38 -6.94
N PHE A 112 1.34 9.08 -7.14
CA PHE A 112 2.24 8.54 -8.14
C PHE A 112 1.66 8.69 -9.55
N SER A 113 2.50 9.12 -10.48
CA SER A 113 2.16 9.12 -11.90
C SER A 113 2.12 7.70 -12.46
N ARG A 114 1.50 7.54 -13.63
CA ARG A 114 1.51 6.26 -14.35
C ARG A 114 2.94 5.74 -14.57
N ASP A 115 3.86 6.60 -14.94
CA ASP A 115 5.23 6.18 -15.25
C ASP A 115 5.98 5.71 -14.01
N GLU A 116 5.73 6.34 -12.86
CA GLU A 116 6.29 5.92 -11.57
C GLU A 116 5.72 4.56 -11.13
N VAL A 117 4.42 4.35 -11.28
CA VAL A 117 3.79 3.04 -11.01
C VAL A 117 4.35 1.96 -11.95
N MET A 118 4.51 2.28 -13.24
CA MET A 118 5.12 1.36 -14.21
C MET A 118 6.58 1.04 -13.87
N LEU A 119 7.33 2.00 -13.31
CA LEU A 119 8.69 1.76 -12.85
C LEU A 119 8.73 0.77 -11.69
N MET A 120 7.84 0.90 -10.69
CA MET A 120 7.72 -0.04 -9.57
C MET A 120 7.41 -1.45 -10.07
N ILE A 121 6.43 -1.58 -10.99
CA ILE A 121 6.05 -2.88 -11.57
C ILE A 121 7.23 -3.53 -12.29
N ARG A 122 7.95 -2.77 -13.12
CA ARG A 122 9.13 -3.30 -13.84
C ARG A 122 10.22 -3.75 -12.88
N THR A 123 10.51 -2.98 -11.84
CA THR A 123 11.52 -3.34 -10.85
C THR A 123 11.18 -4.67 -10.16
N LEU A 124 9.91 -4.89 -9.79
CA LEU A 124 9.45 -6.14 -9.21
C LEU A 124 9.51 -7.29 -10.22
N GLN A 125 9.14 -7.06 -11.48
CA GLN A 125 9.23 -8.06 -12.55
C GLN A 125 10.68 -8.49 -12.82
N GLU A 126 11.62 -7.54 -12.84
CA GLU A 126 13.06 -7.82 -12.98
C GLU A 126 13.58 -8.64 -11.80
N SER A 127 13.13 -8.36 -10.59
CA SER A 127 13.44 -9.15 -9.40
C SER A 127 12.93 -10.57 -9.51
N LEU A 128 11.70 -10.77 -9.99
CA LEU A 128 11.16 -12.12 -10.24
C LEU A 128 12.00 -12.89 -11.27
N ALA A 129 12.38 -12.25 -12.36
CA ALA A 129 13.19 -12.89 -13.39
C ALA A 129 14.61 -13.24 -12.90
N THR A 130 15.20 -12.38 -12.06
CA THR A 130 16.58 -12.51 -11.61
C THR A 130 16.73 -13.41 -10.39
N ALA A 131 16.05 -13.05 -9.30
CA ALA A 131 16.22 -13.73 -8.01
C ALA A 131 15.41 -15.03 -7.92
N TYR A 132 14.22 -15.03 -8.48
CA TYR A 132 13.31 -16.19 -8.40
C TYR A 132 13.33 -17.05 -9.64
N LYS A 133 14.05 -16.65 -10.71
CA LYS A 133 14.14 -17.38 -12.00
C LYS A 133 12.77 -17.68 -12.63
N LEU A 134 11.80 -16.83 -12.35
CA LEU A 134 10.45 -16.92 -12.89
C LEU A 134 10.34 -16.04 -14.14
N PRO A 135 9.55 -16.45 -15.15
CA PRO A 135 9.25 -15.59 -16.28
C PRO A 135 8.55 -14.31 -15.81
N ALA A 136 8.81 -13.20 -16.47
CA ALA A 136 8.09 -11.96 -16.22
C ALA A 136 6.58 -12.19 -16.42
N ILE A 137 5.77 -11.71 -15.48
CA ILE A 137 4.31 -11.82 -15.58
C ILE A 137 3.86 -10.98 -16.78
N GLY A 138 3.41 -11.65 -17.82
CA GLY A 138 2.86 -11.00 -19.01
C GLY A 138 1.46 -10.45 -18.75
N SER A 139 1.07 -9.44 -19.49
CA SER A 139 -0.30 -8.87 -19.43
C SER A 139 -1.41 -9.87 -19.77
N ALA A 140 -1.08 -11.02 -20.33
CA ALA A 140 -2.01 -12.12 -20.63
C ALA A 140 -2.41 -12.90 -19.36
N ASP A 141 -1.49 -13.04 -18.40
CA ASP A 141 -1.73 -13.85 -17.19
C ASP A 141 -2.69 -13.13 -16.20
N ILE A 142 -2.71 -11.79 -16.23
CA ILE A 142 -3.62 -10.98 -15.41
C ILE A 142 -5.07 -11.12 -15.89
N LYS A 143 -5.29 -11.25 -17.21
CA LYS A 143 -6.65 -11.35 -17.80
C LYS A 143 -7.30 -12.72 -17.61
N GLN A 144 -6.55 -13.76 -17.33
CA GLN A 144 -7.10 -15.10 -17.17
C GLN A 144 -7.71 -15.32 -15.79
N LYS A 145 -7.16 -14.68 -14.77
CA LYS A 145 -7.71 -14.74 -13.41
C LYS A 145 -9.00 -13.92 -13.21
N GLU A 146 -9.23 -12.89 -14.04
CA GLU A 146 -10.49 -12.13 -14.00
C GLU A 146 -11.69 -12.87 -14.62
N LYS A 147 -11.45 -13.96 -15.37
CA LYS A 147 -12.53 -14.76 -15.97
C LYS A 147 -12.97 -15.96 -15.15
N ASP A 148 -12.19 -16.31 -14.13
CA ASP A 148 -12.45 -17.48 -13.28
C ASP A 148 -12.99 -17.08 -11.88
N VAL A 149 -13.38 -15.82 -11.73
CA VAL A 149 -14.03 -15.27 -10.52
C VAL A 149 -15.51 -14.99 -10.78
#